data_444cb7b664b0ed9316631f093f48e369
#
_entry.id   444cb7b664b0ed9316631f093f48e369
#
_cell.length_a   1.000
_cell.length_b   1.000
_cell.length_c   1.000
_cell.angle_alpha   90.00
_cell.angle_beta   90.00
_cell.angle_gamma   90.00
#
_symmetry.space_group_name_H-M   'P 1'
#
loop_
_entity.id
_entity.type
_entity.pdbx_description
1 polymer ?
#
loop_
_entity_poly.entity_id
_entity_poly.type
_entity_poly.pdbx_seq_one_letter_code
_entity_poly.pdbx_strand_id
1 'polypeptide(L)'
;MQIYWTKIHQIIEETPEIKTYMLDRPEGFTWEEGAHTHMALKGFNEGEQPNRGLVRHMSICTLPHENAIGITTRIREKCSEFKSILRNMKAGDEVALFKTHSNVPLKREGRKIYLLSSGVGLATFRPLALEYFRHPDNIAHMHSLNIESSRNFLFMDIFKSAPDKNF
;
A
#
# COMPACT_ATOMS: atom_id res chain seq x y z
N MET A 1 11.85 -18.84 -4.72
CA MET A 1 11.06 -17.61 -4.42
C MET A 1 11.39 -17.22 -2.99
N GLN A 2 11.86 -16.00 -2.78
CA GLN A 2 12.17 -15.49 -1.45
C GLN A 2 10.88 -15.05 -0.74
N ILE A 3 10.72 -15.47 0.51
CA ILE A 3 9.62 -15.09 1.40
C ILE A 3 10.22 -14.32 2.57
N TYR A 4 9.68 -13.14 2.83
CA TYR A 4 10.08 -12.30 3.95
C TYR A 4 9.01 -12.33 5.02
N TRP A 5 9.31 -12.89 6.19
CA TRP A 5 8.46 -12.79 7.36
C TRP A 5 8.73 -11.47 8.07
N THR A 6 7.68 -10.79 8.45
CA THR A 6 7.75 -9.49 9.12
C THR A 6 6.61 -9.32 10.12
N LYS A 7 6.79 -8.39 11.06
CA LYS A 7 5.78 -8.11 12.09
C LYS A 7 5.01 -6.84 11.79
N ILE A 8 3.75 -6.83 12.18
CA ILE A 8 2.97 -5.61 12.29
C ILE A 8 3.49 -4.84 13.50
N HIS A 9 4.03 -3.63 13.32
CA HIS A 9 4.43 -2.81 14.46
C HIS A 9 3.36 -1.79 14.85
N GLN A 10 2.49 -1.40 13.90
CA GLN A 10 1.40 -0.46 14.16
C GLN A 10 0.22 -0.72 13.23
N ILE A 11 -0.98 -0.47 13.71
CA ILE A 11 -2.20 -0.45 12.92
C ILE A 11 -2.84 0.94 13.07
N ILE A 12 -3.05 1.62 11.94
CA ILE A 12 -3.65 2.94 11.88
C ILE A 12 -5.08 2.79 11.36
N GLU A 13 -6.06 3.28 12.10
CA GLU A 13 -7.44 3.35 11.65
C GLU A 13 -7.64 4.62 10.84
N GLU A 14 -7.62 4.50 9.52
CA GLU A 14 -7.81 5.63 8.60
C GLU A 14 -9.28 6.07 8.56
N THR A 15 -10.18 5.11 8.55
CA THR A 15 -11.64 5.26 8.63
C THR A 15 -12.23 4.03 9.33
N PRO A 16 -13.52 4.01 9.70
CA PRO A 16 -14.14 2.83 10.34
C PRO A 16 -13.95 1.51 9.57
N GLU A 17 -13.83 1.57 8.24
CA GLU A 17 -13.65 0.38 7.40
C GLU A 17 -12.24 0.24 6.80
N ILE A 18 -11.36 1.25 6.92
CA ILE A 18 -10.06 1.24 6.28
C ILE A 18 -8.96 1.32 7.33
N LYS A 19 -8.04 0.37 7.26
CA LYS A 19 -6.87 0.31 8.14
C LYS A 19 -5.59 0.28 7.31
N THR A 20 -4.56 0.91 7.84
CA THR A 20 -3.18 0.78 7.37
C THR A 20 -2.40 -0.06 8.36
N TYR A 21 -1.84 -1.16 7.88
CA TYR A 21 -0.94 -2.03 8.62
C TYR A 21 0.49 -1.61 8.30
N MET A 22 1.19 -1.09 9.30
CA MET A 22 2.59 -0.73 9.21
C MET A 22 3.42 -1.93 9.65
N LEU A 23 4.23 -2.44 8.74
CA LEU A 23 5.07 -3.62 8.94
C LEU A 23 6.53 -3.19 9.09
N ASP A 24 7.28 -3.92 9.92
CA ASP A 24 8.72 -3.76 9.97
C ASP A 24 9.34 -4.08 8.61
N ARG A 25 10.38 -3.35 8.24
CA ARG A 25 11.11 -3.63 7.00
C ARG A 25 12.14 -4.73 7.25
N PRO A 26 11.99 -5.93 6.65
CA PRO A 26 13.01 -6.97 6.75
C PRO A 26 14.30 -6.55 6.06
N GLU A 27 15.41 -7.07 6.54
CA GLU A 27 16.71 -6.88 5.89
C GLU A 27 16.67 -7.37 4.44
N GLY A 28 17.22 -6.55 3.53
CA GLY A 28 17.23 -6.83 2.10
C GLY A 28 15.90 -6.64 1.38
N PHE A 29 14.80 -6.31 2.07
CA PHE A 29 13.54 -5.98 1.41
C PHE A 29 13.57 -4.55 0.86
N THR A 30 13.35 -4.43 -0.45
CA THR A 30 13.23 -3.13 -1.12
C THR A 30 12.08 -3.13 -2.11
N TRP A 31 11.59 -1.93 -2.44
CA TRP A 31 10.50 -1.73 -3.40
C TRP A 31 10.60 -0.34 -4.01
N GLU A 32 9.85 -0.11 -5.07
CA GLU A 32 9.72 1.17 -5.76
C GLU A 32 8.31 1.71 -5.57
N GLU A 33 8.08 2.95 -5.95
CA GLU A 33 6.73 3.53 -6.00
C GLU A 33 5.81 2.69 -6.91
N GLY A 34 4.53 2.61 -6.55
CA GLY A 34 3.56 1.79 -7.27
C GLY A 34 3.73 0.28 -7.10
N ALA A 35 4.57 -0.15 -6.15
CA ALA A 35 4.78 -1.56 -5.87
C ALA A 35 3.56 -2.22 -5.23
N HIS A 36 3.41 -3.49 -5.54
CA HIS A 36 2.55 -4.41 -4.80
C HIS A 36 3.33 -5.65 -4.39
N THR A 37 2.78 -6.37 -3.43
CA THR A 37 3.33 -7.61 -2.90
C THR A 37 2.24 -8.64 -2.68
N HIS A 38 2.59 -9.91 -2.65
CA HIS A 38 1.73 -10.93 -2.08
C HIS A 38 1.93 -10.90 -0.57
N MET A 39 0.86 -10.59 0.15
CA MET A 39 0.81 -10.68 1.60
C MET A 39 0.11 -11.97 1.97
N ALA A 40 0.74 -12.78 2.82
CA ALA A 40 0.19 -14.03 3.29
C ALA A 40 0.13 -14.09 4.81
N LEU A 41 -0.91 -14.75 5.30
CA LEU A 41 -1.11 -15.01 6.72
C LEU A 41 -0.48 -16.37 7.10
N LYS A 42 -0.18 -16.55 8.38
CA LYS A 42 0.35 -17.80 8.92
C LYS A 42 -0.54 -18.98 8.50
N GLY A 43 0.08 -20.11 8.18
CA GLY A 43 -0.63 -21.30 7.69
C GLY A 43 -0.77 -21.38 6.17
N PHE A 44 -0.41 -20.32 5.42
CA PHE A 44 -0.59 -20.32 3.96
C PHE A 44 0.21 -21.39 3.22
N ASN A 45 1.32 -21.87 3.80
CA ASN A 45 2.25 -22.85 3.22
C ASN A 45 2.49 -24.09 4.11
N GLU A 46 1.57 -24.37 5.03
CA GLU A 46 1.70 -25.52 5.97
C GLU A 46 1.13 -26.83 5.42
N GLY A 47 0.37 -26.80 4.31
CA GLY A 47 -0.19 -28.00 3.68
C GLY A 47 0.62 -28.49 2.48
N GLU A 48 0.20 -29.59 1.86
CA GLU A 48 0.79 -30.12 0.61
C GLU A 48 0.75 -29.08 -0.53
N GLN A 49 -0.25 -28.22 -0.55
CA GLN A 49 -0.37 -27.07 -1.47
C GLN A 49 -0.63 -25.79 -0.69
N PRO A 50 -0.10 -24.65 -1.18
CA PRO A 50 -0.33 -23.35 -0.55
C PRO A 50 -1.83 -23.00 -0.48
N ASN A 51 -2.29 -22.61 0.70
CA ASN A 51 -3.65 -22.12 0.89
C ASN A 51 -3.80 -20.70 0.31
N ARG A 52 -4.33 -20.62 -0.91
CA ARG A 52 -4.55 -19.35 -1.62
C ARG A 52 -5.59 -18.45 -0.93
N GLY A 53 -6.44 -19.01 -0.09
CA GLY A 53 -7.39 -18.26 0.74
C GLY A 53 -6.69 -17.30 1.69
N LEU A 54 -5.49 -17.66 2.15
CA LEU A 54 -4.65 -16.88 3.07
C LEU A 54 -3.65 -15.95 2.38
N VAL A 55 -3.76 -15.74 1.08
CA VAL A 55 -2.85 -14.87 0.31
C VAL A 55 -3.65 -13.81 -0.44
N ARG A 56 -3.18 -12.55 -0.43
CA ARG A 56 -3.74 -11.44 -1.21
C ARG A 56 -2.65 -10.59 -1.83
N HIS A 57 -2.95 -10.06 -3.02
CA HIS A 57 -2.16 -8.99 -3.63
C HIS A 57 -2.50 -7.69 -2.94
N MET A 58 -1.50 -6.99 -2.43
CA MET A 58 -1.66 -5.76 -1.67
C MET A 58 -0.70 -4.70 -2.21
N SER A 59 -1.20 -3.51 -2.46
CA SER A 59 -0.36 -2.36 -2.79
C SER A 59 0.42 -1.91 -1.56
N ILE A 60 1.68 -1.55 -1.77
CA ILE A 60 2.51 -0.92 -0.74
C ILE A 60 2.28 0.58 -0.84
N CYS A 61 1.78 1.20 0.23
CA CYS A 61 1.44 2.63 0.25
C CYS A 61 2.57 3.53 0.77
N THR A 62 3.72 2.96 1.12
CA THR A 62 4.91 3.68 1.59
C THR A 62 6.05 3.61 0.58
N LEU A 63 7.08 4.46 0.79
CA LEU A 63 8.35 4.42 0.06
C LEU A 63 9.47 3.87 0.97
N PRO A 64 10.56 3.30 0.42
CA PRO A 64 11.63 2.70 1.21
C PRO A 64 12.27 3.62 2.26
N HIS A 65 12.31 4.92 2.01
CA HIS A 65 12.87 5.90 2.94
C HIS A 65 12.00 6.17 4.18
N GLU A 66 10.72 5.73 4.16
CA GLU A 66 9.83 5.77 5.32
C GLU A 66 10.13 4.64 6.32
N ASN A 67 11.08 3.75 6.00
CA ASN A 67 11.58 2.63 6.82
C ASN A 67 10.52 1.63 7.31
N ALA A 68 9.32 1.67 6.75
CA ALA A 68 8.22 0.77 7.09
C ALA A 68 7.45 0.41 5.83
N ILE A 69 6.87 -0.79 5.80
CA ILE A 69 6.02 -1.25 4.70
C ILE A 69 4.56 -1.02 5.10
N GLY A 70 3.91 -0.04 4.48
CA GLY A 70 2.51 0.28 4.72
C GLY A 70 1.58 -0.48 3.77
N ILE A 71 0.59 -1.16 4.32
CA ILE A 71 -0.45 -1.85 3.57
C ILE A 71 -1.81 -1.31 4.01
N THR A 72 -2.48 -0.57 3.12
CA THR A 72 -3.81 -0.01 3.40
C THR A 72 -4.88 -0.85 2.73
N THR A 73 -5.89 -1.25 3.48
CA THR A 73 -6.98 -2.07 2.96
C THR A 73 -8.32 -1.77 3.61
N ARG A 74 -9.39 -1.95 2.83
CA ARG A 74 -10.76 -1.87 3.35
C ARG A 74 -11.19 -3.23 3.91
N ILE A 75 -11.73 -3.23 5.12
CA ILE A 75 -12.25 -4.40 5.81
C ILE A 75 -13.70 -4.14 6.21
N ARG A 76 -14.63 -4.63 5.41
CA ARG A 76 -16.06 -4.54 5.69
C ARG A 76 -16.49 -5.63 6.67
N GLU A 77 -17.65 -5.47 7.29
CA GLU A 77 -18.23 -6.46 8.20
C GLU A 77 -18.29 -7.85 7.53
N LYS A 78 -18.88 -7.92 6.34
CA LYS A 78 -18.87 -9.12 5.50
C LYS A 78 -17.65 -9.09 4.56
N CYS A 79 -16.66 -9.93 4.82
CA CYS A 79 -15.40 -9.96 4.09
C CYS A 79 -14.87 -11.39 3.90
N SER A 80 -13.78 -11.55 3.15
CA SER A 80 -13.11 -12.84 2.95
C SER A 80 -12.44 -13.34 4.24
N GLU A 81 -12.14 -14.64 4.30
CA GLU A 81 -11.38 -15.26 5.40
C GLU A 81 -10.09 -14.48 5.69
N PHE A 82 -9.28 -14.18 4.67
CA PHE A 82 -8.07 -13.38 4.80
C PHE A 82 -8.32 -12.07 5.56
N LYS A 83 -9.33 -11.31 5.16
CA LYS A 83 -9.65 -10.02 5.78
C LYS A 83 -10.26 -10.18 7.17
N SER A 84 -10.97 -11.27 7.42
CA SER A 84 -11.49 -11.60 8.75
C SER A 84 -10.36 -11.87 9.73
N ILE A 85 -9.35 -12.64 9.33
CA ILE A 85 -8.15 -12.89 10.15
C ILE A 85 -7.38 -11.57 10.33
N LEU A 86 -7.11 -10.85 9.23
CA LEU A 86 -6.36 -9.60 9.26
C LEU A 86 -7.01 -8.54 10.19
N ARG A 87 -8.36 -8.48 10.25
CA ARG A 87 -9.10 -7.60 11.17
C ARG A 87 -8.74 -7.80 12.62
N ASN A 88 -8.48 -9.07 13.02
CA ASN A 88 -8.23 -9.46 14.40
C ASN A 88 -6.73 -9.45 14.76
N MET A 89 -5.87 -9.18 13.79
CA MET A 89 -4.43 -9.07 14.02
C MET A 89 -4.09 -7.80 14.80
N LYS A 90 -2.99 -7.85 15.52
CA LYS A 90 -2.47 -6.78 16.38
C LYS A 90 -0.98 -6.57 16.17
N ALA A 91 -0.43 -5.52 16.74
CA ALA A 91 1.00 -5.29 16.76
C ALA A 91 1.73 -6.50 17.39
N GLY A 92 2.80 -6.94 16.75
CA GLY A 92 3.56 -8.14 17.08
C GLY A 92 3.19 -9.37 16.25
N ASP A 93 2.01 -9.40 15.62
CA ASP A 93 1.63 -10.51 14.75
C ASP A 93 2.43 -10.50 13.45
N GLU A 94 2.67 -11.70 12.89
CA GLU A 94 3.53 -11.90 11.73
C GLU A 94 2.74 -12.13 10.45
N VAL A 95 3.27 -11.60 9.36
CA VAL A 95 2.81 -11.82 7.99
C VAL A 95 3.99 -12.14 7.08
N ALA A 96 3.74 -12.80 5.96
CA ALA A 96 4.75 -13.06 4.95
C ALA A 96 4.53 -12.17 3.73
N LEU A 97 5.64 -11.66 3.16
CA LEU A 97 5.66 -10.88 1.92
C LEU A 97 6.52 -11.58 0.88
N PHE A 98 6.07 -11.63 -0.36
CA PHE A 98 6.79 -12.23 -1.48
C PHE A 98 6.30 -11.71 -2.83
N LYS A 99 7.07 -11.95 -3.91
CA LYS A 99 6.77 -11.47 -5.27
C LYS A 99 6.46 -9.98 -5.33
N THR A 100 7.28 -9.19 -4.63
CA THR A 100 7.15 -7.74 -4.61
C THR A 100 7.72 -7.14 -5.88
N HIS A 101 6.95 -6.31 -6.57
CA HIS A 101 7.39 -5.56 -7.74
C HIS A 101 6.45 -4.38 -8.03
N SER A 102 6.93 -3.38 -8.77
CA SER A 102 6.11 -2.26 -9.22
C SER A 102 5.54 -2.54 -10.62
N ASN A 103 4.21 -2.40 -10.75
CA ASN A 103 3.53 -2.46 -12.04
C ASN A 103 3.24 -1.08 -12.62
N VAL A 104 3.32 -0.05 -11.80
CA VAL A 104 2.99 1.33 -12.16
C VAL A 104 4.05 2.32 -11.67
N PRO A 105 5.34 2.10 -12.00
CA PRO A 105 6.38 3.07 -11.65
C PRO A 105 6.15 4.38 -12.40
N LEU A 106 6.66 5.49 -11.87
CA LEU A 106 6.59 6.80 -12.53
C LEU A 106 7.37 6.78 -13.84
N LYS A 107 6.66 7.05 -14.94
CA LYS A 107 7.29 7.21 -16.25
C LYS A 107 7.79 8.63 -16.43
N ARG A 108 9.10 8.82 -16.42
CA ARG A 108 9.78 10.12 -16.54
C ARG A 108 10.09 10.42 -18.01
N GLU A 109 9.03 10.66 -18.81
CA GLU A 109 9.10 10.84 -20.26
C GLU A 109 8.67 12.25 -20.69
N GLY A 110 8.68 13.23 -19.79
CA GLY A 110 8.25 14.61 -20.08
C GLY A 110 6.75 14.76 -20.28
N ARG A 111 5.95 13.78 -19.88
CA ARG A 111 4.47 13.77 -20.04
C ARG A 111 3.76 14.16 -18.76
N LYS A 112 2.49 14.57 -18.92
CA LYS A 112 1.56 14.72 -17.80
C LYS A 112 1.13 13.33 -17.31
N ILE A 113 1.00 13.18 -16.00
CA ILE A 113 0.52 11.96 -15.33
C ILE A 113 -0.82 12.30 -14.66
N TYR A 114 -1.81 11.43 -14.86
CA TYR A 114 -3.12 11.52 -14.23
C TYR A 114 -3.35 10.29 -13.36
N LEU A 115 -3.50 10.51 -12.05
CA LEU A 115 -3.80 9.47 -11.06
C LEU A 115 -5.30 9.49 -10.79
N LEU A 116 -6.02 8.47 -11.25
CA LEU A 116 -7.47 8.36 -11.05
C LEU A 116 -7.76 7.23 -10.06
N SER A 117 -8.30 7.56 -8.90
CA SER A 117 -8.59 6.57 -7.85
C SER A 117 -9.98 6.70 -7.27
N SER A 118 -10.44 5.62 -6.64
CA SER A 118 -11.66 5.59 -5.85
C SER A 118 -11.40 4.91 -4.51
N GLY A 119 -11.78 5.58 -3.43
CA GLY A 119 -11.67 5.06 -2.07
C GLY A 119 -10.26 4.59 -1.72
N VAL A 120 -10.13 3.33 -1.27
CA VAL A 120 -8.83 2.74 -0.86
C VAL A 120 -7.82 2.62 -2.01
N GLY A 121 -8.24 2.76 -3.27
CA GLY A 121 -7.33 2.78 -4.42
C GLY A 121 -6.28 3.89 -4.35
N LEU A 122 -6.54 4.97 -3.61
CA LEU A 122 -5.58 6.04 -3.38
C LEU A 122 -4.29 5.56 -2.69
N ALA A 123 -4.35 4.46 -1.94
CA ALA A 123 -3.17 3.87 -1.30
C ALA A 123 -2.07 3.46 -2.31
N THR A 124 -2.45 3.06 -3.53
CA THR A 124 -1.50 2.75 -4.60
C THR A 124 -0.80 4.02 -5.12
N PHE A 125 -1.49 5.16 -5.09
CA PHE A 125 -1.00 6.41 -5.66
C PHE A 125 -0.27 7.31 -4.64
N ARG A 126 -0.44 7.05 -3.34
CA ARG A 126 0.31 7.75 -2.30
C ARG A 126 1.83 7.76 -2.53
N PRO A 127 2.50 6.61 -2.75
CA PRO A 127 3.94 6.59 -3.00
C PRO A 127 4.33 7.26 -4.33
N LEU A 128 3.49 7.20 -5.37
CA LEU A 128 3.75 7.91 -6.62
C LEU A 128 3.74 9.43 -6.41
N ALA A 129 2.75 9.95 -5.68
CA ALA A 129 2.67 11.37 -5.36
C ALA A 129 3.87 11.83 -4.54
N LEU A 130 4.23 11.09 -3.49
CA LEU A 130 5.39 11.41 -2.65
C LEU A 130 6.70 11.39 -3.44
N GLU A 131 6.89 10.42 -4.33
CA GLU A 131 8.08 10.34 -5.16
C GLU A 131 8.13 11.50 -6.17
N TYR A 132 6.99 11.87 -6.75
CA TYR A 132 6.90 13.06 -7.61
C TYR A 132 7.24 14.34 -6.85
N PHE A 133 6.76 14.52 -5.61
CA PHE A 133 7.07 15.71 -4.81
C PHE A 133 8.55 15.85 -4.49
N ARG A 134 9.24 14.73 -4.34
CA ARG A 134 10.68 14.70 -4.06
C ARG A 134 11.54 14.87 -5.31
N HIS A 135 11.11 14.28 -6.41
CA HIS A 135 11.83 14.19 -7.66
C HIS A 135 10.87 14.41 -8.84
N PRO A 136 10.50 15.67 -9.17
CA PRO A 136 9.58 15.95 -10.27
C PRO A 136 10.21 15.84 -11.67
N ASP A 137 11.50 15.54 -11.77
CA ASP A 137 12.27 15.59 -13.02
C ASP A 137 11.65 14.75 -14.13
N ASN A 138 11.62 15.32 -15.36
CA ASN A 138 11.05 14.68 -16.55
C ASN A 138 9.58 14.24 -16.42
N ILE A 139 8.82 14.91 -15.55
CA ILE A 139 7.36 14.80 -15.48
C ILE A 139 6.83 16.22 -15.70
N ALA A 140 6.05 16.44 -16.78
CA ALA A 140 5.56 17.78 -17.10
C ALA A 140 4.58 18.30 -16.03
N HIS A 141 3.74 17.43 -15.49
CA HIS A 141 2.81 17.72 -14.41
C HIS A 141 2.14 16.43 -13.92
N MET A 142 1.70 16.42 -12.65
CA MET A 142 0.92 15.32 -12.09
C MET A 142 -0.42 15.84 -11.55
N HIS A 143 -1.50 15.19 -11.91
CA HIS A 143 -2.84 15.45 -11.37
C HIS A 143 -3.36 14.23 -10.65
N SER A 144 -3.92 14.42 -9.46
CA SER A 144 -4.60 13.37 -8.73
C SER A 144 -6.10 13.67 -8.62
N LEU A 145 -6.92 12.77 -9.17
CA LEU A 145 -8.37 12.81 -9.03
C LEU A 145 -8.82 11.62 -8.21
N ASN A 146 -9.36 11.89 -7.04
CA ASN A 146 -9.84 10.85 -6.12
C ASN A 146 -11.33 11.00 -5.87
N ILE A 147 -12.08 9.91 -6.01
CA ILE A 147 -13.53 9.83 -5.79
C ILE A 147 -13.77 9.07 -4.49
N GLU A 148 -14.44 9.71 -3.53
CA GLU A 148 -14.80 9.09 -2.25
C GLU A 148 -16.22 9.47 -1.85
N SER A 149 -17.10 8.47 -1.72
CA SER A 149 -18.51 8.68 -1.39
C SER A 149 -18.75 9.11 0.05
N SER A 150 -17.87 8.68 0.97
CA SER A 150 -17.96 9.03 2.40
C SER A 150 -17.39 10.39 2.75
N ARG A 151 -16.76 11.09 1.81
CA ARG A 151 -15.99 12.33 2.00
C ARG A 151 -14.78 12.18 2.94
N ASN A 152 -14.46 10.98 3.39
CA ASN A 152 -13.29 10.66 4.22
C ASN A 152 -12.13 10.26 3.32
N PHE A 153 -11.48 11.26 2.73
CA PHE A 153 -10.34 11.03 1.84
C PHE A 153 -9.11 10.58 2.63
N LEU A 154 -8.45 9.53 2.16
CA LEU A 154 -7.21 9.03 2.74
C LEU A 154 -6.04 9.98 2.47
N PHE A 155 -5.07 10.01 3.38
CA PHE A 155 -3.79 10.71 3.19
C PHE A 155 -3.90 12.19 2.81
N MET A 156 -4.94 12.88 3.30
CA MET A 156 -5.21 14.27 2.94
C MET A 156 -4.11 15.24 3.36
N ASP A 157 -3.39 14.95 4.43
CA ASP A 157 -2.23 15.69 4.89
C ASP A 157 -1.13 15.73 3.83
N ILE A 158 -0.86 14.60 3.16
CA ILE A 158 0.11 14.48 2.08
C ILE A 158 -0.33 15.28 0.86
N PHE A 159 -1.56 15.07 0.40
CA PHE A 159 -2.04 15.73 -0.81
C PHE A 159 -2.25 17.23 -0.63
N LYS A 160 -2.57 17.70 0.59
CA LYS A 160 -2.66 19.13 0.91
C LYS A 160 -1.29 19.80 1.04
N SER A 161 -0.26 19.05 1.38
CA SER A 161 1.12 19.55 1.49
C SER A 161 1.88 19.55 0.17
N ALA A 162 1.20 19.24 -0.94
CA ALA A 162 1.82 19.26 -2.27
C ALA A 162 2.54 20.60 -2.52
N PRO A 163 3.81 20.57 -2.97
CA PRO A 163 4.58 21.78 -3.20
C PRO A 163 4.07 22.60 -4.38
N ASP A 164 3.35 21.98 -5.31
CA ASP A 164 2.69 22.63 -6.43
C ASP A 164 1.20 22.86 -6.12
N LYS A 165 0.75 24.13 -6.19
CA LYS A 165 -0.64 24.48 -5.98
C LYS A 165 -1.60 23.94 -7.06
N ASN A 166 -1.06 23.41 -8.14
CA ASN A 166 -1.80 22.84 -9.27
C ASN A 166 -1.85 21.29 -9.23
N PHE A 167 -1.43 20.67 -8.13
CA PHE A 167 -1.49 19.24 -7.93
C PHE A 167 -2.90 18.74 -7.61
#